data_5aa2b12cbd5f21c90a085bdce2abb299
#
_entry.id   5aa2b12cbd5f21c90a085bdce2abb299
#
_cell.length_a   1.000
_cell.length_b   1.000
_cell.length_c   1.000
_cell.angle_alpha   90.00
_cell.angle_beta   90.00
_cell.angle_gamma   90.00
#
_symmetry.space_group_name_H-M   'P 1'
#
loop_
_entity.id
_entity.type
_entity.pdbx_description
1 polymer ?
#
loop_
_entity_poly.entity_id
_entity_poly.type
_entity_poly.pdbx_seq_one_letter_code
_entity_poly.pdbx_strand_id
1 'polypeptide(L)'
;KIIHIPTLKISAANTSPVDAKKYDAFIFTSANAIRNLKLNNQDNSKICFCVGSITEKIVRQKGYNNTISAGGTVNALKNIILNSDQIDKKKSIAYFCGDYISSNLDIELKDDGFQIDKIINYTSEKITDLNEENNKIINNHPPDIIFIYSKRSAESFIEIVKKYSLNGLMTESRVLCISEKVLSVFKNSGWKKLEVFQPGEELEKLKV
;
A
#
# COMPACT_ATOMS: atom_id res chain seq x y z
N LYS A 1 19.58 -7.22 -15.14
CA LYS A 1 18.45 -6.54 -15.81
C LYS A 1 17.26 -6.48 -14.84
N ILE A 2 16.58 -5.34 -14.77
CA ILE A 2 15.34 -5.20 -13.96
C ILE A 2 14.14 -5.32 -14.89
N ILE A 3 13.13 -6.09 -14.47
CA ILE A 3 11.85 -6.25 -15.15
C ILE A 3 10.77 -5.75 -14.18
N HIS A 4 9.90 -4.89 -14.67
CA HIS A 4 8.73 -4.45 -13.91
C HIS A 4 7.47 -5.15 -14.45
N ILE A 5 6.81 -5.90 -13.58
CA ILE A 5 5.55 -6.59 -13.88
C ILE A 5 4.44 -5.89 -13.08
N PRO A 6 3.59 -5.08 -13.71
CA PRO A 6 2.47 -4.47 -13.01
C PRO A 6 1.46 -5.56 -12.62
N THR A 7 1.21 -5.70 -11.33
CA THR A 7 0.25 -6.67 -10.78
C THR A 7 -1.06 -6.02 -10.31
N LEU A 8 -1.08 -4.70 -10.24
CA LEU A 8 -2.27 -3.93 -9.83
C LEU A 8 -2.47 -2.72 -10.74
N LYS A 9 -3.72 -2.50 -11.12
CA LYS A 9 -4.19 -1.26 -11.75
C LYS A 9 -4.89 -0.42 -10.69
N ILE A 10 -4.35 0.77 -10.45
CA ILE A 10 -4.93 1.74 -9.53
C ILE A 10 -5.71 2.76 -10.34
N SER A 11 -6.96 2.96 -9.98
CA SER A 11 -7.85 3.94 -10.62
C SER A 11 -8.53 4.81 -9.56
N ALA A 12 -8.76 6.08 -9.87
CA ALA A 12 -9.56 6.94 -9.00
C ALA A 12 -10.97 6.37 -8.87
N ALA A 13 -11.51 6.34 -7.66
CA ALA A 13 -12.91 6.00 -7.47
C ALA A 13 -13.80 7.10 -8.07
N ASN A 14 -14.96 6.68 -8.61
CA ASN A 14 -15.93 7.61 -9.15
C ASN A 14 -16.76 8.24 -8.02
N THR A 15 -16.10 9.10 -7.23
CA THR A 15 -16.70 9.80 -6.10
C THR A 15 -16.67 11.31 -6.32
N SER A 16 -17.68 12.01 -5.77
CA SER A 16 -17.67 13.46 -5.70
C SER A 16 -16.51 13.95 -4.82
N PRO A 17 -15.97 15.16 -5.07
CA PRO A 17 -14.99 15.76 -4.19
C PRO A 17 -15.52 15.88 -2.75
N VAL A 18 -14.66 15.57 -1.79
CA VAL A 18 -14.97 15.63 -0.36
C VAL A 18 -14.79 17.07 0.14
N ASP A 19 -15.74 17.58 0.90
CA ASP A 19 -15.59 18.90 1.52
C ASP A 19 -14.63 18.82 2.72
N ALA A 20 -13.42 19.39 2.56
CA ALA A 20 -12.39 19.39 3.56
C ALA A 20 -12.78 20.12 4.86
N LYS A 21 -13.74 21.06 4.82
CA LYS A 21 -14.21 21.79 6.00
C LYS A 21 -14.92 20.92 7.03
N LYS A 22 -15.43 19.75 6.60
CA LYS A 22 -16.12 18.81 7.49
C LYS A 22 -15.19 18.06 8.42
N TYR A 23 -13.88 18.11 8.19
CA TYR A 23 -12.91 17.30 8.91
C TYR A 23 -11.81 18.15 9.54
N ASP A 24 -11.35 17.73 10.70
CA ASP A 24 -10.25 18.34 11.42
C ASP A 24 -8.89 17.72 11.04
N ALA A 25 -8.90 16.45 10.66
CA ALA A 25 -7.70 15.70 10.27
C ALA A 25 -7.96 14.70 9.15
N PHE A 26 -6.87 14.25 8.51
CA PHE A 26 -6.89 13.23 7.47
C PHE A 26 -5.99 12.05 7.83
N ILE A 27 -6.40 10.85 7.45
CA ILE A 27 -5.59 9.62 7.57
C ILE A 27 -5.30 9.08 6.16
N PHE A 28 -4.04 8.75 5.90
CA PHE A 28 -3.56 8.14 4.66
C PHE A 28 -2.71 6.90 4.96
N THR A 29 -3.24 5.71 4.64
CA THR A 29 -2.52 4.44 4.77
C THR A 29 -1.84 4.01 3.47
N SER A 30 -1.95 4.81 2.41
CA SER A 30 -1.33 4.55 1.11
C SER A 30 -1.04 5.84 0.35
N ALA A 31 0.07 5.88 -0.35
CA ALA A 31 0.39 6.94 -1.31
C ALA A 31 -0.68 7.09 -2.42
N ASN A 32 -1.38 6.01 -2.75
CA ASN A 32 -2.44 6.04 -3.75
C ASN A 32 -3.67 6.84 -3.27
N ALA A 33 -3.95 6.86 -1.98
CA ALA A 33 -5.03 7.67 -1.42
C ALA A 33 -4.78 9.17 -1.65
N ILE A 34 -3.55 9.65 -1.41
CA ILE A 34 -3.24 11.07 -1.63
C ILE A 34 -3.11 11.42 -3.12
N ARG A 35 -2.62 10.50 -3.97
CA ARG A 35 -2.56 10.73 -5.43
C ARG A 35 -3.95 10.89 -6.06
N ASN A 36 -4.95 10.20 -5.52
CA ASN A 36 -6.34 10.22 -5.99
C ASN A 36 -7.26 11.13 -5.15
N LEU A 37 -6.68 11.98 -4.30
CA LEU A 37 -7.43 12.88 -3.43
C LEU A 37 -8.14 13.96 -4.25
N LYS A 38 -9.46 14.07 -4.05
CA LYS A 38 -10.31 15.13 -4.62
C LYS A 38 -11.01 15.84 -3.46
N LEU A 39 -10.66 17.09 -3.25
CA LEU A 39 -11.24 17.92 -2.18
C LEU A 39 -11.82 19.21 -2.74
N ASN A 40 -12.96 19.63 -2.16
CA ASN A 40 -13.42 21.00 -2.17
C ASN A 40 -12.93 21.70 -0.90
N ASN A 41 -12.78 23.02 -0.95
CA ASN A 41 -12.36 23.83 0.20
C ASN A 41 -11.08 23.32 0.85
N GLN A 42 -10.07 23.00 0.02
CA GLN A 42 -8.78 22.47 0.52
C GLN A 42 -8.19 23.41 1.57
N ASP A 43 -7.76 22.81 2.69
CA ASP A 43 -7.10 23.48 3.78
C ASP A 43 -5.81 22.72 4.13
N ASN A 44 -4.68 23.32 3.78
CA ASN A 44 -3.36 22.71 3.93
C ASN A 44 -2.83 22.74 5.38
N SER A 45 -3.55 23.41 6.29
CA SER A 45 -3.22 23.42 7.72
C SER A 45 -3.69 22.16 8.46
N LYS A 46 -4.58 21.36 7.83
CA LYS A 46 -5.10 20.13 8.42
C LYS A 46 -3.98 19.15 8.77
N ILE A 47 -4.13 18.53 9.94
CA ILE A 47 -3.22 17.47 10.34
C ILE A 47 -3.42 16.22 9.47
N CYS A 48 -2.32 15.62 9.00
CA CYS A 48 -2.34 14.44 8.15
C CYS A 48 -1.54 13.31 8.82
N PHE A 49 -2.24 12.26 9.23
CA PHE A 49 -1.65 11.04 9.76
C PHE A 49 -1.28 10.09 8.61
N CYS A 50 -0.01 9.73 8.50
CA CYS A 50 0.53 8.92 7.41
C CYS A 50 1.08 7.60 7.94
N VAL A 51 0.80 6.48 7.24
CA VAL A 51 1.33 5.17 7.65
C VAL A 51 2.86 5.10 7.63
N GLY A 52 3.52 5.83 6.75
CA GLY A 52 4.97 5.82 6.63
C GLY A 52 5.52 6.97 5.78
N SER A 53 6.84 7.07 5.74
CA SER A 53 7.60 8.19 5.15
C SER A 53 7.31 8.45 3.67
N ILE A 54 7.08 7.39 2.87
CA ILE A 54 6.74 7.53 1.45
C ILE A 54 5.38 8.23 1.28
N THR A 55 4.38 7.82 2.07
CA THR A 55 3.05 8.45 2.05
C THR A 55 3.15 9.89 2.53
N GLU A 56 3.86 10.14 3.62
CA GLU A 56 4.10 11.48 4.15
C GLU A 56 4.76 12.40 3.12
N LYS A 57 5.81 11.94 2.44
CA LYS A 57 6.49 12.72 1.39
C LYS A 57 5.51 13.21 0.31
N ILE A 58 4.58 12.35 -0.13
CA ILE A 58 3.58 12.71 -1.14
C ILE A 58 2.53 13.68 -0.57
N VAL A 59 2.14 13.52 0.69
CA VAL A 59 1.24 14.44 1.41
C VAL A 59 1.87 15.83 1.47
N ARG A 60 3.15 15.93 1.83
CA ARG A 60 3.91 17.20 1.83
C ARG A 60 4.02 17.82 0.44
N GLN A 61 4.26 17.01 -0.61
CA GLN A 61 4.28 17.47 -2.00
C GLN A 61 2.93 18.03 -2.48
N LYS A 62 1.82 17.61 -1.86
CA LYS A 62 0.49 18.18 -2.09
C LYS A 62 0.21 19.46 -1.31
N GLY A 63 1.19 19.95 -0.52
CA GLY A 63 1.14 21.21 0.20
C GLY A 63 0.75 21.10 1.68
N TYR A 64 0.48 19.92 2.21
CA TYR A 64 0.19 19.74 3.63
C TYR A 64 1.48 19.76 4.45
N ASN A 65 1.58 20.69 5.39
CA ASN A 65 2.80 20.86 6.20
C ASN A 65 2.69 20.19 7.57
N ASN A 66 1.48 20.03 8.11
CA ASN A 66 1.23 19.38 9.38
C ASN A 66 1.04 17.87 9.20
N THR A 67 2.14 17.11 9.23
CA THR A 67 2.12 15.67 8.95
C THR A 67 2.79 14.89 10.07
N ILE A 68 2.22 13.73 10.41
CA ILE A 68 2.77 12.77 11.36
C ILE A 68 2.88 11.41 10.68
N SER A 69 4.08 10.81 10.67
CA SER A 69 4.37 9.51 10.05
C SER A 69 4.60 8.41 11.09
N ALA A 70 4.04 7.23 10.85
CA ALA A 70 3.99 6.13 11.81
C ALA A 70 5.02 5.00 11.55
N GLY A 71 6.06 5.25 10.79
CA GLY A 71 7.13 4.26 10.60
C GLY A 71 6.76 3.02 9.81
N GLY A 72 5.60 2.99 9.11
CA GLY A 72 5.29 2.00 8.08
C GLY A 72 4.19 0.98 8.41
N THR A 73 3.64 0.92 9.61
CA THR A 73 2.56 -0.01 9.96
C THR A 73 1.27 0.69 10.39
N VAL A 74 0.11 0.07 10.11
CA VAL A 74 -1.20 0.60 10.51
C VAL A 74 -1.36 0.57 12.04
N ASN A 75 -0.80 -0.43 12.72
CA ASN A 75 -0.84 -0.51 14.19
C ASN A 75 -0.05 0.64 14.83
N ALA A 76 1.14 0.96 14.31
CA ALA A 76 1.91 2.12 14.77
C ALA A 76 1.13 3.42 14.52
N LEU A 77 0.46 3.55 13.36
CA LEU A 77 -0.39 4.70 13.06
C LEU A 77 -1.55 4.84 14.02
N LYS A 78 -2.25 3.73 14.34
CA LYS A 78 -3.31 3.71 15.35
C LYS A 78 -2.79 4.22 16.69
N ASN A 79 -1.66 3.69 17.17
CA ASN A 79 -1.07 4.10 18.45
C ASN A 79 -0.69 5.59 18.48
N ILE A 80 -0.19 6.13 17.37
CA ILE A 80 0.10 7.56 17.25
C ILE A 80 -1.17 8.39 17.36
N ILE A 81 -2.26 8.00 16.70
CA ILE A 81 -3.54 8.72 16.75
C ILE A 81 -4.11 8.68 18.17
N LEU A 82 -4.08 7.50 18.81
CA LEU A 82 -4.58 7.33 20.20
C LEU A 82 -3.85 8.19 21.23
N ASN A 83 -2.55 8.44 21.02
CA ASN A 83 -1.69 9.18 21.95
C ASN A 83 -1.38 10.60 21.47
N SER A 84 -2.05 11.09 20.43
CA SER A 84 -1.79 12.43 19.88
C SER A 84 -2.54 13.50 20.66
N ASP A 85 -1.82 14.51 21.12
CA ASP A 85 -2.40 15.72 21.71
C ASP A 85 -3.00 16.69 20.67
N GLN A 86 -2.78 16.42 19.36
CA GLN A 86 -3.24 17.27 18.27
C GLN A 86 -4.65 16.94 17.81
N ILE A 87 -5.20 15.79 18.19
CA ILE A 87 -6.52 15.34 17.80
C ILE A 87 -7.24 14.69 19.00
N ASP A 88 -8.41 15.14 19.32
CA ASP A 88 -9.26 14.54 20.34
C ASP A 88 -10.43 13.77 19.71
N LYS A 89 -11.15 12.99 20.54
CA LYS A 89 -12.25 12.13 20.10
C LYS A 89 -13.48 12.88 19.58
N LYS A 90 -13.58 14.20 19.83
CA LYS A 90 -14.67 15.04 19.33
C LYS A 90 -14.42 15.54 17.92
N LYS A 91 -13.18 15.40 17.43
CA LYS A 91 -12.76 15.84 16.11
C LYS A 91 -13.13 14.85 15.04
N SER A 92 -13.58 15.37 13.90
CA SER A 92 -13.94 14.57 12.74
C SER A 92 -12.72 14.24 11.88
N ILE A 93 -12.50 12.99 11.57
CA ILE A 93 -11.35 12.53 10.80
C ILE A 93 -11.82 11.85 9.53
N ALA A 94 -11.29 12.26 8.37
CA ALA A 94 -11.48 11.54 7.12
C ALA A 94 -10.35 10.53 6.89
N TYR A 95 -10.70 9.26 6.79
CA TYR A 95 -9.78 8.19 6.41
C TYR A 95 -9.90 7.88 4.93
N PHE A 96 -8.97 8.38 4.12
CA PHE A 96 -8.90 8.11 2.68
C PHE A 96 -8.18 6.79 2.42
N CYS A 97 -8.86 5.87 1.74
CA CYS A 97 -8.32 4.53 1.48
C CYS A 97 -8.79 3.96 0.13
N GLY A 98 -8.23 2.82 -0.24
CA GLY A 98 -8.71 2.04 -1.37
C GLY A 98 -9.92 1.17 -1.02
N ASP A 99 -10.53 0.60 -2.06
CA ASP A 99 -11.59 -0.42 -1.95
C ASP A 99 -11.08 -1.70 -1.25
N TYR A 100 -9.81 -1.99 -1.38
CA TYR A 100 -9.13 -3.09 -0.69
C TYR A 100 -8.21 -2.54 0.40
N ILE A 101 -8.51 -2.87 1.66
CA ILE A 101 -7.72 -2.50 2.84
C ILE A 101 -7.22 -3.75 3.56
N SER A 102 -6.04 -3.66 4.17
CA SER A 102 -5.41 -4.77 4.88
C SER A 102 -5.72 -4.83 6.38
N SER A 103 -6.41 -3.81 6.91
CA SER A 103 -6.83 -3.70 8.31
C SER A 103 -8.07 -2.81 8.43
N ASN A 104 -8.81 -2.97 9.51
CA ASN A 104 -10.05 -2.23 9.78
C ASN A 104 -9.78 -1.02 10.70
N LEU A 105 -8.78 -0.19 10.35
CA LEU A 105 -8.38 0.96 11.16
C LEU A 105 -9.54 1.90 11.49
N ASP A 106 -10.47 2.10 10.55
CA ASP A 106 -11.68 2.90 10.74
C ASP A 106 -12.59 2.35 11.84
N ILE A 107 -12.79 1.03 11.88
CA ILE A 107 -13.60 0.36 12.91
C ILE A 107 -12.88 0.46 14.25
N GLU A 108 -11.61 0.10 14.30
CA GLU A 108 -10.82 0.12 15.53
C GLU A 108 -10.75 1.50 16.18
N LEU A 109 -10.59 2.59 15.38
CA LEU A 109 -10.60 3.95 15.91
C LEU A 109 -11.99 4.40 16.37
N LYS A 110 -13.06 3.95 15.69
CA LYS A 110 -14.44 4.19 16.15
C LYS A 110 -14.72 3.50 17.49
N ASP A 111 -14.27 2.27 17.66
CA ASP A 111 -14.41 1.51 18.92
C ASP A 111 -13.64 2.22 20.06
N ASP A 112 -12.52 2.87 19.73
CA ASP A 112 -11.75 3.72 20.66
C ASP A 112 -12.40 5.10 20.88
N GLY A 113 -13.55 5.40 20.23
CA GLY A 113 -14.37 6.59 20.43
C GLY A 113 -14.09 7.77 19.50
N PHE A 114 -13.30 7.61 18.46
CA PHE A 114 -13.04 8.66 17.46
C PHE A 114 -14.17 8.76 16.42
N GLN A 115 -14.38 9.97 15.89
CA GLN A 115 -15.31 10.21 14.79
C GLN A 115 -14.59 10.04 13.43
N ILE A 116 -14.71 8.88 12.82
CA ILE A 116 -14.02 8.53 11.58
C ILE A 116 -15.01 8.32 10.44
N ASP A 117 -14.82 9.03 9.33
CA ASP A 117 -15.47 8.75 8.06
C ASP A 117 -14.48 8.05 7.12
N LYS A 118 -14.79 6.80 6.77
CA LYS A 118 -14.03 6.06 5.76
C LYS A 118 -14.46 6.47 4.36
N ILE A 119 -13.49 6.92 3.56
CA ILE A 119 -13.71 7.43 2.21
C ILE A 119 -12.88 6.61 1.22
N ILE A 120 -13.56 5.79 0.43
CA ILE A 120 -12.90 5.04 -0.64
C ILE A 120 -12.70 5.99 -1.83
N ASN A 121 -11.46 6.41 -2.07
CA ASN A 121 -11.12 7.36 -3.11
C ASN A 121 -10.29 6.79 -4.26
N TYR A 122 -9.91 5.53 -4.19
CA TYR A 122 -9.33 4.78 -5.31
C TYR A 122 -9.75 3.30 -5.27
N THR A 123 -9.65 2.65 -6.42
CA THR A 123 -9.83 1.21 -6.57
C THR A 123 -8.52 0.55 -6.97
N SER A 124 -8.38 -0.72 -6.63
CA SER A 124 -7.21 -1.52 -6.90
C SER A 124 -7.63 -2.83 -7.55
N GLU A 125 -7.48 -2.95 -8.85
CA GLU A 125 -7.82 -4.12 -9.64
C GLU A 125 -6.58 -4.99 -9.87
N LYS A 126 -6.71 -6.32 -9.75
CA LYS A 126 -5.62 -7.24 -10.05
C LYS A 126 -5.38 -7.28 -11.56
N ILE A 127 -4.11 -7.20 -11.95
CA ILE A 127 -3.66 -7.47 -13.32
C ILE A 127 -3.10 -8.89 -13.31
N THR A 128 -3.75 -9.80 -14.02
CA THR A 128 -3.34 -11.19 -14.11
C THR A 128 -2.83 -11.55 -15.53
N ASP A 129 -2.64 -10.55 -16.38
CA ASP A 129 -2.12 -10.72 -17.72
C ASP A 129 -0.68 -10.21 -17.83
N LEU A 130 0.18 -11.03 -18.45
CA LEU A 130 1.52 -10.62 -18.89
C LEU A 130 1.41 -10.14 -20.34
N ASN A 131 2.11 -9.03 -20.64
CA ASN A 131 2.35 -8.69 -22.04
C ASN A 131 3.32 -9.70 -22.67
N GLU A 132 3.31 -9.77 -24.00
CA GLU A 132 4.13 -10.74 -24.74
C GLU A 132 5.62 -10.58 -24.48
N GLU A 133 6.10 -9.34 -24.32
CA GLU A 133 7.51 -9.05 -24.05
C GLU A 133 7.95 -9.62 -22.70
N ASN A 134 7.22 -9.32 -21.64
CA ASN A 134 7.52 -9.84 -20.29
C ASN A 134 7.42 -11.36 -20.25
N ASN A 135 6.43 -11.96 -20.94
CA ASN A 135 6.31 -13.40 -21.00
C ASN A 135 7.51 -14.06 -21.70
N LYS A 136 7.97 -13.50 -22.84
CA LYS A 136 9.17 -13.97 -23.53
C LYS A 136 10.43 -13.82 -22.67
N ILE A 137 10.58 -12.70 -21.99
CA ILE A 137 11.76 -12.46 -21.14
C ILE A 137 11.80 -13.46 -19.99
N ILE A 138 10.69 -13.69 -19.29
CA ILE A 138 10.64 -14.62 -18.15
C ILE A 138 10.93 -16.06 -18.59
N ASN A 139 10.38 -16.50 -19.72
CA ASN A 139 10.62 -17.85 -20.23
C ASN A 139 12.08 -18.07 -20.63
N ASN A 140 12.76 -17.07 -21.20
CA ASN A 140 14.16 -17.18 -21.62
C ASN A 140 15.15 -16.91 -20.49
N HIS A 141 14.78 -16.03 -19.55
CA HIS A 141 15.65 -15.56 -18.44
C HIS A 141 14.79 -15.42 -17.18
N PRO A 142 14.50 -16.52 -16.46
CA PRO A 142 13.78 -16.44 -15.20
C PRO A 142 14.49 -15.50 -14.21
N PRO A 143 13.77 -14.73 -13.40
CA PRO A 143 14.39 -13.80 -12.47
C PRO A 143 15.05 -14.55 -11.31
N ASP A 144 16.25 -14.13 -10.91
CA ASP A 144 16.94 -14.63 -9.71
C ASP A 144 16.26 -14.15 -8.44
N ILE A 145 15.75 -12.90 -8.47
CA ILE A 145 15.16 -12.20 -7.32
C ILE A 145 13.86 -11.53 -7.73
N ILE A 146 12.85 -11.65 -6.87
CA ILE A 146 11.52 -11.06 -7.03
C ILE A 146 11.18 -10.23 -5.80
N PHE A 147 10.92 -8.93 -5.97
CA PHE A 147 10.48 -8.04 -4.89
C PHE A 147 8.96 -7.87 -4.90
N ILE A 148 8.32 -8.07 -3.76
CA ILE A 148 6.87 -7.97 -3.58
C ILE A 148 6.53 -7.01 -2.44
N TYR A 149 5.81 -5.95 -2.76
CA TYR A 149 5.54 -4.83 -1.85
C TYR A 149 4.14 -4.84 -1.22
N SER A 150 3.26 -5.77 -1.57
CA SER A 150 1.94 -5.86 -0.95
C SER A 150 1.34 -7.26 -1.06
N LYS A 151 0.43 -7.59 -0.12
CA LYS A 151 -0.30 -8.86 -0.14
C LYS A 151 -1.09 -9.03 -1.45
N ARG A 152 -1.78 -7.97 -1.90
CA ARG A 152 -2.58 -8.01 -3.12
C ARG A 152 -1.71 -8.20 -4.38
N SER A 153 -0.51 -7.59 -4.41
CA SER A 153 0.46 -7.83 -5.47
C SER A 153 0.97 -9.28 -5.47
N ALA A 154 1.22 -9.85 -4.29
CA ALA A 154 1.61 -11.25 -4.15
C ALA A 154 0.55 -12.20 -4.72
N GLU A 155 -0.71 -11.99 -4.32
CA GLU A 155 -1.84 -12.79 -4.80
C GLU A 155 -1.97 -12.71 -6.33
N SER A 156 -1.95 -11.50 -6.90
CA SER A 156 -2.01 -11.29 -8.34
C SER A 156 -0.82 -11.93 -9.07
N PHE A 157 0.39 -11.80 -8.51
CA PHE A 157 1.58 -12.41 -9.08
C PHE A 157 1.49 -13.95 -9.13
N ILE A 158 1.00 -14.59 -8.06
CA ILE A 158 0.77 -16.05 -8.06
C ILE A 158 -0.27 -16.46 -9.12
N GLU A 159 -1.32 -15.66 -9.31
CA GLU A 159 -2.30 -15.89 -10.37
C GLU A 159 -1.66 -15.82 -11.76
N ILE A 160 -0.78 -14.82 -12.01
CA ILE A 160 0.01 -14.72 -13.25
C ILE A 160 0.86 -15.98 -13.44
N VAL A 161 1.64 -16.36 -12.44
CA VAL A 161 2.54 -17.52 -12.52
C VAL A 161 1.78 -18.81 -12.84
N LYS A 162 0.61 -19.01 -12.24
CA LYS A 162 -0.27 -20.15 -12.52
C LYS A 162 -0.85 -20.08 -13.94
N LYS A 163 -1.39 -18.93 -14.34
CA LYS A 163 -2.03 -18.71 -15.63
C LYS A 163 -1.10 -19.00 -16.81
N TYR A 164 0.17 -18.60 -16.67
CA TYR A 164 1.19 -18.78 -17.72
C TYR A 164 2.07 -20.01 -17.51
N SER A 165 1.72 -20.89 -16.57
CA SER A 165 2.47 -22.14 -16.25
C SER A 165 3.95 -21.92 -15.93
N LEU A 166 4.28 -20.80 -15.27
CA LEU A 166 5.65 -20.39 -14.97
C LEU A 166 6.21 -21.00 -13.68
N ASN A 167 5.46 -21.84 -12.96
CA ASN A 167 5.88 -22.39 -11.65
C ASN A 167 7.26 -23.05 -11.73
N GLY A 168 7.50 -23.92 -12.73
CA GLY A 168 8.77 -24.64 -12.89
C GLY A 168 9.98 -23.72 -13.11
N LEU A 169 9.75 -22.50 -13.62
CA LEU A 169 10.81 -21.53 -13.88
C LEU A 169 11.08 -20.59 -12.70
N MET A 170 10.04 -20.27 -11.92
CA MET A 170 10.09 -19.17 -10.96
C MET A 170 10.22 -19.61 -9.50
N THR A 171 9.92 -20.88 -9.16
CA THR A 171 9.98 -21.36 -7.76
C THR A 171 11.39 -21.42 -7.17
N GLU A 172 12.43 -21.38 -8.00
CA GLU A 172 13.83 -21.30 -7.56
C GLU A 172 14.31 -19.85 -7.31
N SER A 173 13.54 -18.85 -7.75
CA SER A 173 13.83 -17.44 -7.47
C SER A 173 13.74 -17.14 -5.97
N ARG A 174 14.58 -16.21 -5.49
CA ARG A 174 14.41 -15.62 -4.15
C ARG A 174 13.25 -14.63 -4.19
N VAL A 175 12.26 -14.82 -3.33
CA VAL A 175 11.13 -13.89 -3.20
C VAL A 175 11.32 -13.05 -1.94
N LEU A 176 11.50 -11.76 -2.12
CA LEU A 176 11.69 -10.76 -1.09
C LEU A 176 10.40 -10.00 -0.86
N CYS A 177 9.81 -10.14 0.31
CA CYS A 177 8.54 -9.56 0.69
C CYS A 177 8.72 -8.44 1.71
N ILE A 178 7.94 -7.36 1.59
CA ILE A 178 8.00 -6.21 2.50
C ILE A 178 7.60 -6.54 3.95
N SER A 179 6.96 -7.69 4.19
CA SER A 179 6.52 -8.12 5.53
C SER A 179 6.18 -9.61 5.57
N GLU A 180 6.14 -10.18 6.78
CA GLU A 180 5.67 -11.54 7.03
C GLU A 180 4.25 -11.82 6.51
N LYS A 181 3.36 -10.82 6.58
CA LYS A 181 2.00 -10.90 6.05
C LYS A 181 1.97 -11.09 4.53
N VAL A 182 2.91 -10.48 3.81
CA VAL A 182 3.07 -10.64 2.36
C VAL A 182 3.72 -11.98 2.05
N LEU A 183 4.77 -12.34 2.80
CA LEU A 183 5.49 -13.60 2.66
C LEU A 183 4.56 -14.81 2.84
N SER A 184 3.61 -14.75 3.79
CA SER A 184 2.67 -15.83 4.06
C SER A 184 1.83 -16.27 2.83
N VAL A 185 1.66 -15.39 1.84
CA VAL A 185 0.96 -15.70 0.58
C VAL A 185 1.71 -16.75 -0.24
N PHE A 186 3.05 -16.80 -0.11
CA PHE A 186 3.91 -17.71 -0.85
C PHE A 186 4.15 -19.05 -0.15
N LYS A 187 3.88 -19.17 1.16
CA LYS A 187 4.19 -20.38 1.95
C LYS A 187 3.63 -21.69 1.37
N ASN A 188 2.48 -21.62 0.68
CA ASN A 188 1.81 -22.80 0.09
C ASN A 188 1.89 -22.82 -1.45
N SER A 189 2.81 -22.06 -2.04
CA SER A 189 2.88 -21.86 -3.50
C SER A 189 4.13 -22.46 -4.14
N GLY A 190 4.88 -23.31 -3.41
CA GLY A 190 6.04 -24.05 -3.93
C GLY A 190 7.36 -23.27 -3.91
N TRP A 191 7.38 -21.98 -3.54
CA TRP A 191 8.62 -21.22 -3.39
C TRP A 191 9.40 -21.65 -2.15
N LYS A 192 10.73 -21.83 -2.30
CA LYS A 192 11.62 -22.32 -1.25
C LYS A 192 12.44 -21.20 -0.59
N LYS A 193 12.73 -20.13 -1.34
CA LYS A 193 13.64 -19.05 -0.92
C LYS A 193 12.81 -17.79 -0.64
N LEU A 194 12.26 -17.69 0.57
CA LEU A 194 11.37 -16.61 1.00
C LEU A 194 12.06 -15.78 2.09
N GLU A 195 12.14 -14.47 1.92
CA GLU A 195 12.75 -13.54 2.86
C GLU A 195 11.89 -12.28 3.04
N VAL A 196 12.01 -11.63 4.20
CA VAL A 196 11.49 -10.29 4.44
C VAL A 196 12.61 -9.27 4.25
N PHE A 197 12.29 -8.13 3.66
CA PHE A 197 13.22 -7.00 3.50
C PHE A 197 12.57 -5.69 3.97
N GLN A 198 13.38 -4.69 4.29
CA GLN A 198 12.92 -3.35 4.61
C GLN A 198 13.00 -2.45 3.36
N PRO A 199 12.02 -1.54 3.15
CA PRO A 199 12.10 -0.56 2.07
C PRO A 199 13.40 0.25 2.16
N GLY A 200 14.15 0.28 1.05
CA GLY A 200 15.47 0.91 0.96
C GLY A 200 16.64 -0.07 0.98
N GLU A 201 16.41 -1.33 1.37
CA GLU A 201 17.45 -2.38 1.36
C GLU A 201 17.57 -3.12 0.02
N GLU A 202 16.76 -2.76 -0.98
CA GLU A 202 16.66 -3.50 -2.25
C GLU A 202 18.05 -3.70 -2.91
N LEU A 203 18.88 -2.66 -2.94
CA LEU A 203 20.22 -2.73 -3.53
C LEU A 203 21.17 -3.62 -2.74
N GLU A 204 21.02 -3.68 -1.41
CA GLU A 204 21.81 -4.57 -0.55
C GLU A 204 21.44 -6.03 -0.79
N LYS A 205 20.15 -6.31 -0.96
CA LYS A 205 19.64 -7.66 -1.25
C LYS A 205 20.02 -8.18 -2.65
N LEU A 206 20.43 -7.31 -3.57
CA LEU A 206 20.97 -7.69 -4.88
C LEU A 206 22.42 -8.16 -4.83
N LYS A 207 23.14 -7.87 -3.75
CA LYS A 207 24.50 -8.39 -3.56
C LYS A 207 24.39 -9.88 -3.19
N VAL A 208 24.87 -10.72 -4.07
CA VAL A 208 25.00 -12.19 -3.86
C VAL A 208 26.30 -12.47 -3.15
#